data_f1a5c1ed77b9dce38ee57add5a7f3fe8
#
_entry.id   f1a5c1ed77b9dce38ee57add5a7f3fe8
#
_cell.length_a   1.000
_cell.length_b   1.000
_cell.length_c   1.000
_cell.angle_alpha   90.00
_cell.angle_beta   90.00
_cell.angle_gamma   90.00
#
_symmetry.space_group_name_H-M   'P 1'
#
loop_
_entity.id
_entity.type
_entity.pdbx_description
1 polymer ?
#
loop_
_entity_poly.entity_id
_entity_poly.type
_entity_poly.pdbx_seq_one_letter_code
_entity_poly.pdbx_strand_id
1 'polypeptide(L)'
;MCIRDRYQKSLKDGLADYPDSPILNWLSTGTDFDANKKFAKKFPTIASGSYNFMAYQYARGNYDGEPDLDMAYEMIDKSMALHDGPNILDSKAEIAAENGDYETALSSQLKAHDYSSIGSQYWQNAVMYWHKLNKETVADNLKKAQVNMQNAILEKNEEEFKKYVSDDESLVVGDSNLGEYYNYTLENLNQEALIDWDSFDIRDIDVHFSSDMTMAYLTFYADGAYTFKESGESVDYNTRASAVWIRTGNGWKSIHANWAPTADGTGIPQQ
;
A
#
# COMPACT_ATOMS: atom_id res chain seq x y z
N MET A 1 -27.40 -6.70 34.86
CA MET A 1 -26.51 -5.55 34.72
C MET A 1 -25.31 -5.97 33.86
N CYS A 2 -25.12 -5.32 32.72
CA CYS A 2 -24.04 -5.61 31.77
C CYS A 2 -22.66 -5.37 32.43
N ILE A 3 -21.59 -6.03 31.97
CA ILE A 3 -20.21 -5.85 32.46
C ILE A 3 -19.80 -4.36 32.37
N ARG A 4 -20.17 -3.71 31.27
CA ARG A 4 -19.92 -2.28 31.04
C ARG A 4 -20.59 -1.40 32.11
N ASP A 5 -21.83 -1.68 32.49
CA ASP A 5 -22.55 -0.89 33.49
C ASP A 5 -21.93 -1.05 34.87
N ARG A 6 -21.45 -2.26 35.21
CA ARG A 6 -20.74 -2.53 36.48
C ARG A 6 -19.42 -1.77 36.53
N TYR A 7 -18.66 -1.79 35.45
CA TYR A 7 -17.41 -1.05 35.35
C TYR A 7 -17.61 0.46 35.54
N GLN A 8 -18.57 1.06 34.80
CA GLN A 8 -18.89 2.48 34.90
C GLN A 8 -19.33 2.88 36.31
N LYS A 9 -20.15 2.05 36.96
CA LYS A 9 -20.57 2.26 38.34
C LYS A 9 -19.39 2.24 39.30
N SER A 10 -18.55 1.20 39.24
CA SER A 10 -17.37 1.06 40.09
C SER A 10 -16.38 2.23 39.93
N LEU A 11 -16.19 2.70 38.69
CA LEU A 11 -15.35 3.84 38.39
C LEU A 11 -15.89 5.13 39.00
N LYS A 12 -17.22 5.35 38.89
CA LYS A 12 -17.91 6.49 39.49
C LYS A 12 -17.82 6.49 41.01
N ASP A 13 -18.07 5.34 41.61
CA ASP A 13 -17.99 5.18 43.08
C ASP A 13 -16.54 5.42 43.58
N GLY A 14 -15.56 4.83 42.88
CA GLY A 14 -14.12 5.05 43.19
C GLY A 14 -13.69 6.51 43.04
N LEU A 15 -14.18 7.25 42.04
CA LEU A 15 -13.90 8.68 41.86
C LEU A 15 -14.58 9.54 42.97
N ALA A 16 -15.71 9.11 43.50
CA ALA A 16 -16.36 9.78 44.61
C ALA A 16 -15.52 9.66 45.88
N ASP A 17 -14.92 8.48 46.12
CA ASP A 17 -14.07 8.21 47.25
C ASP A 17 -12.62 8.79 47.13
N TYR A 18 -12.11 8.78 45.87
CA TYR A 18 -10.74 9.18 45.53
C TYR A 18 -10.70 10.15 44.35
N PRO A 19 -11.21 11.39 44.47
CA PRO A 19 -11.36 12.33 43.36
C PRO A 19 -10.03 12.77 42.71
N ASP A 20 -8.93 12.67 43.48
CA ASP A 20 -7.59 13.05 42.99
C ASP A 20 -6.72 11.85 42.59
N SER A 21 -7.31 10.65 42.50
CA SER A 21 -6.59 9.49 41.98
C SER A 21 -6.28 9.67 40.50
N PRO A 22 -4.99 9.73 40.11
CA PRO A 22 -4.63 9.88 38.68
C PRO A 22 -5.12 8.72 37.82
N ILE A 23 -5.05 7.50 38.37
CA ILE A 23 -5.47 6.27 37.63
C ILE A 23 -6.98 6.30 37.37
N LEU A 24 -7.81 6.62 38.37
CA LEU A 24 -9.26 6.65 38.19
C LEU A 24 -9.69 7.80 37.28
N ASN A 25 -9.05 8.97 37.39
CA ASN A 25 -9.28 10.08 36.48
C ASN A 25 -8.92 9.69 35.05
N TRP A 26 -7.77 9.04 34.81
CA TRP A 26 -7.37 8.56 33.47
C TRP A 26 -8.34 7.51 32.93
N LEU A 27 -8.72 6.51 33.72
CA LEU A 27 -9.69 5.49 33.31
C LEU A 27 -11.05 6.09 32.95
N SER A 28 -11.40 7.26 33.49
CA SER A 28 -12.65 7.95 33.19
C SER A 28 -12.63 8.75 31.90
N THR A 29 -11.47 9.01 31.30
CA THR A 29 -11.38 9.79 30.05
C THR A 29 -11.91 9.02 28.86
N GLY A 30 -11.65 7.70 28.78
CA GLY A 30 -12.02 6.88 27.65
C GLY A 30 -11.55 7.50 26.32
N THR A 31 -12.48 7.59 25.38
CA THR A 31 -12.26 8.23 24.04
C THR A 31 -12.88 9.64 23.95
N ASP A 32 -13.19 10.27 25.07
CA ASP A 32 -13.69 11.63 25.12
C ASP A 32 -12.56 12.65 25.06
N PHE A 33 -12.58 13.53 24.06
CA PHE A 33 -11.53 14.51 23.79
C PHE A 33 -11.38 15.52 24.94
N ASP A 34 -12.50 16.09 25.40
CA ASP A 34 -12.48 17.09 26.48
C ASP A 34 -12.08 16.49 27.82
N ALA A 35 -12.46 15.25 28.08
CA ALA A 35 -12.03 14.54 29.28
C ALA A 35 -10.50 14.29 29.27
N ASN A 36 -9.94 13.89 28.15
CA ASN A 36 -8.49 13.74 27.98
C ASN A 36 -7.75 15.09 28.14
N LYS A 37 -8.28 16.15 27.56
CA LYS A 37 -7.74 17.51 27.71
C LYS A 37 -7.77 18.00 29.17
N LYS A 38 -8.86 17.74 29.90
CA LYS A 38 -8.98 18.05 31.33
C LYS A 38 -7.99 17.23 32.16
N PHE A 39 -7.86 15.94 31.86
CA PHE A 39 -6.90 15.06 32.52
C PHE A 39 -5.46 15.54 32.31
N ALA A 40 -5.06 15.82 31.07
CA ALA A 40 -3.72 16.31 30.76
C ALA A 40 -3.39 17.64 31.47
N LYS A 41 -4.39 18.53 31.62
CA LYS A 41 -4.24 19.77 32.36
C LYS A 41 -4.07 19.53 33.87
N LYS A 42 -4.81 18.57 34.44
CA LYS A 42 -4.76 18.26 35.89
C LYS A 42 -3.50 17.46 36.28
N PHE A 43 -3.05 16.55 35.39
CA PHE A 43 -1.96 15.61 35.64
C PHE A 43 -0.89 15.63 34.51
N PRO A 44 -0.24 16.76 34.23
CA PRO A 44 0.59 16.91 33.01
C PRO A 44 1.80 15.97 32.97
N THR A 45 2.34 15.53 34.13
CA THR A 45 3.53 14.68 34.19
C THR A 45 3.28 13.18 33.91
N ILE A 46 2.01 12.78 33.84
CA ILE A 46 1.62 11.38 33.60
C ILE A 46 0.61 11.25 32.48
N ALA A 47 0.37 12.32 31.72
CA ALA A 47 -0.66 12.41 30.69
C ALA A 47 -0.20 11.94 29.29
N SER A 48 0.88 11.16 29.19
CA SER A 48 1.42 10.71 27.89
C SER A 48 0.32 10.11 27.00
N GLY A 49 -0.46 9.16 27.51
CA GLY A 49 -1.57 8.54 26.76
C GLY A 49 -2.65 9.52 26.31
N SER A 50 -2.98 10.54 27.14
CA SER A 50 -3.95 11.57 26.77
C SER A 50 -3.39 12.53 25.72
N TYR A 51 -2.12 12.91 25.81
CA TYR A 51 -1.46 13.68 24.76
C TYR A 51 -1.39 12.91 23.43
N ASN A 52 -1.04 11.61 23.48
CA ASN A 52 -1.04 10.75 22.30
C ASN A 52 -2.45 10.66 21.66
N PHE A 53 -3.48 10.45 22.49
CA PHE A 53 -4.86 10.43 22.02
C PHE A 53 -5.26 11.75 21.35
N MET A 54 -4.97 12.90 21.99
CA MET A 54 -5.27 14.22 21.44
C MET A 54 -4.52 14.48 20.13
N ALA A 55 -3.24 14.11 20.03
CA ALA A 55 -2.45 14.21 18.81
C ALA A 55 -3.13 13.51 17.63
N TYR A 56 -3.59 12.28 17.86
CA TYR A 56 -4.30 11.49 16.87
C TYR A 56 -5.64 12.11 16.44
N GLN A 57 -6.39 12.70 17.38
CA GLN A 57 -7.65 13.38 17.09
C GLN A 57 -7.43 14.68 16.29
N TYR A 58 -6.40 15.46 16.64
CA TYR A 58 -6.03 16.67 15.90
C TYR A 58 -5.62 16.34 14.47
N ALA A 59 -4.78 15.34 14.25
CA ALA A 59 -4.33 14.95 12.91
C ALA A 59 -5.48 14.55 11.97
N ARG A 60 -6.59 14.07 12.51
CA ARG A 60 -7.75 13.57 11.74
C ARG A 60 -8.98 14.48 11.75
N GLY A 61 -8.90 15.61 12.41
CA GLY A 61 -10.05 16.52 12.53
C GLY A 61 -11.24 15.96 13.34
N ASN A 62 -11.02 14.93 14.16
CA ASN A 62 -12.11 14.23 14.87
C ASN A 62 -12.62 14.98 16.11
N TYR A 63 -12.05 16.13 16.46
CA TYR A 63 -12.41 16.92 17.64
C TYR A 63 -13.37 18.06 17.32
N ASP A 64 -13.27 18.71 16.14
CA ASP A 64 -14.14 19.79 15.67
C ASP A 64 -14.33 19.84 14.15
N GLY A 65 -13.79 18.87 13.42
CA GLY A 65 -14.07 18.61 12.00
C GLY A 65 -12.94 18.91 11.02
N GLU A 66 -11.91 19.67 11.38
CA GLU A 66 -10.78 19.96 10.50
C GLU A 66 -9.45 19.44 11.10
N PRO A 67 -8.58 18.82 10.30
CA PRO A 67 -7.24 18.43 10.76
C PRO A 67 -6.41 19.64 11.18
N ASP A 68 -5.72 19.52 12.33
CA ASP A 68 -4.76 20.49 12.83
C ASP A 68 -3.43 19.78 13.12
N LEU A 69 -2.56 19.77 12.11
CA LEU A 69 -1.27 19.07 12.18
C LEU A 69 -0.30 19.75 13.15
N ASP A 70 -0.34 21.07 13.30
CA ASP A 70 0.51 21.81 14.24
C ASP A 70 0.20 21.38 15.69
N MET A 71 -1.09 21.34 16.04
CA MET A 71 -1.53 20.84 17.35
C MET A 71 -1.25 19.35 17.51
N ALA A 72 -1.38 18.55 16.45
CA ALA A 72 -1.04 17.14 16.50
C ALA A 72 0.45 16.94 16.84
N TYR A 73 1.36 17.65 16.19
CA TYR A 73 2.79 17.61 16.49
C TYR A 73 3.10 18.11 17.91
N GLU A 74 2.49 19.21 18.35
CA GLU A 74 2.66 19.71 19.72
C GLU A 74 2.26 18.65 20.77
N MET A 75 1.14 17.97 20.55
CA MET A 75 0.65 16.95 21.48
C MET A 75 1.49 15.68 21.45
N ILE A 76 1.92 15.22 20.26
CA ILE A 76 2.75 14.01 20.18
C ILE A 76 4.13 14.25 20.81
N ASP A 77 4.72 15.42 20.65
CA ASP A 77 6.00 15.77 21.28
C ASP A 77 5.87 15.84 22.81
N LYS A 78 4.77 16.38 23.36
CA LYS A 78 4.48 16.32 24.81
C LYS A 78 4.32 14.87 25.29
N SER A 79 3.67 14.02 24.51
CA SER A 79 3.52 12.61 24.83
C SER A 79 4.88 11.90 24.88
N MET A 80 5.70 12.09 23.86
CA MET A 80 7.04 11.50 23.75
C MET A 80 8.00 11.98 24.85
N ALA A 81 7.91 13.24 25.25
CA ALA A 81 8.72 13.78 26.36
C ALA A 81 8.44 13.07 27.70
N LEU A 82 7.26 12.48 27.84
CA LEU A 82 6.89 11.71 29.06
C LEU A 82 7.16 10.21 28.88
N HIS A 83 6.97 9.69 27.67
CA HIS A 83 7.14 8.26 27.34
C HIS A 83 7.23 8.07 25.83
N ASP A 84 8.23 7.34 25.35
CA ASP A 84 8.50 7.11 23.92
C ASP A 84 8.22 5.66 23.47
N GLY A 85 7.22 5.02 24.04
CA GLY A 85 6.85 3.63 23.73
C GLY A 85 6.33 3.43 22.29
N PRO A 86 6.23 2.15 21.84
CA PRO A 86 5.93 1.82 20.45
C PRO A 86 4.60 2.40 19.94
N ASN A 87 3.58 2.48 20.78
CA ASN A 87 2.28 3.07 20.38
C ASN A 87 2.37 4.57 20.11
N ILE A 88 3.26 5.29 20.81
CA ILE A 88 3.43 6.73 20.63
C ILE A 88 4.26 7.00 19.38
N LEU A 89 5.27 6.17 19.13
CA LEU A 89 6.06 6.20 17.90
C LEU A 89 5.23 5.86 16.66
N ASP A 90 4.31 4.91 16.78
CA ASP A 90 3.34 4.58 15.74
C ASP A 90 2.41 5.77 15.42
N SER A 91 1.85 6.41 16.45
CA SER A 91 1.05 7.63 16.27
C SER A 91 1.87 8.77 15.65
N LYS A 92 3.14 8.94 16.03
CA LYS A 92 4.03 9.93 15.39
C LYS A 92 4.25 9.62 13.92
N ALA A 93 4.43 8.35 13.58
CA ALA A 93 4.59 7.92 12.20
C ALA A 93 3.34 8.23 11.37
N GLU A 94 2.14 7.96 11.90
CA GLU A 94 0.88 8.28 11.22
C GLU A 94 0.70 9.79 11.01
N ILE A 95 0.97 10.62 12.03
CA ILE A 95 0.88 12.09 11.93
C ILE A 95 1.85 12.62 10.87
N ALA A 96 3.09 12.11 10.86
CA ALA A 96 4.09 12.47 9.86
C ALA A 96 3.64 12.07 8.44
N ALA A 97 3.04 10.88 8.28
CA ALA A 97 2.53 10.41 7.01
C ALA A 97 1.34 11.25 6.49
N GLU A 98 0.43 11.68 7.37
CA GLU A 98 -0.66 12.61 7.01
C GLU A 98 -0.11 13.97 6.50
N ASN A 99 1.02 14.40 7.02
CA ASN A 99 1.74 15.59 6.54
C ASN A 99 2.62 15.33 5.29
N GLY A 100 2.65 14.10 4.78
CA GLY A 100 3.50 13.72 3.64
C GLY A 100 4.99 13.53 3.99
N ASP A 101 5.38 13.67 5.26
CA ASP A 101 6.75 13.43 5.75
C ASP A 101 6.99 11.93 5.96
N TYR A 102 7.17 11.21 4.87
CA TYR A 102 7.40 9.76 4.89
C TYR A 102 8.76 9.37 5.45
N GLU A 103 9.74 10.27 5.52
CA GLU A 103 11.04 10.02 6.15
C GLU A 103 10.89 9.91 7.68
N THR A 104 10.22 10.88 8.29
CA THR A 104 9.88 10.83 9.74
C THR A 104 8.94 9.67 10.04
N ALA A 105 7.94 9.41 9.17
CA ALA A 105 7.03 8.28 9.33
C ALA A 105 7.78 6.94 9.34
N LEU A 106 8.65 6.70 8.37
CA LEU A 106 9.48 5.50 8.28
C LEU A 106 10.39 5.34 9.50
N SER A 107 11.13 6.39 9.86
CA SER A 107 12.08 6.32 10.99
C SER A 107 11.37 6.05 12.32
N SER A 108 10.21 6.67 12.56
CA SER A 108 9.40 6.46 13.75
C SER A 108 8.84 5.04 13.81
N GLN A 109 8.40 4.51 12.66
CA GLN A 109 7.84 3.17 12.58
C GLN A 109 8.89 2.07 12.78
N LEU A 110 10.10 2.24 12.23
CA LEU A 110 11.22 1.34 12.48
C LEU A 110 11.60 1.32 13.96
N LYS A 111 11.64 2.49 14.61
CA LYS A 111 11.88 2.58 16.04
C LYS A 111 10.77 1.92 16.87
N ALA A 112 9.51 2.07 16.48
CA ALA A 112 8.38 1.37 17.11
C ALA A 112 8.53 -0.16 16.99
N HIS A 113 8.96 -0.64 15.82
CA HIS A 113 9.23 -2.05 15.58
C HIS A 113 10.32 -2.59 16.52
N ASP A 114 11.42 -1.86 16.71
CA ASP A 114 12.53 -2.28 17.57
C ASP A 114 12.13 -2.41 19.04
N TYR A 115 11.17 -1.62 19.52
CA TYR A 115 10.60 -1.71 20.86
C TYR A 115 9.58 -2.83 21.06
N SER A 116 9.08 -3.43 19.98
CA SER A 116 7.96 -4.36 20.04
C SER A 116 8.36 -5.77 19.70
N SER A 117 8.04 -6.73 20.57
CA SER A 117 8.10 -8.16 20.27
C SER A 117 6.98 -8.64 19.31
N ILE A 118 5.96 -7.80 19.04
CA ILE A 118 4.79 -8.09 18.18
C ILE A 118 4.92 -7.30 16.86
N GLY A 119 6.11 -7.34 16.27
CA GLY A 119 6.54 -6.40 15.25
C GLY A 119 5.87 -6.42 13.88
N SER A 120 4.92 -7.31 13.58
CA SER A 120 4.42 -7.46 12.21
C SER A 120 3.71 -6.21 11.67
N GLN A 121 2.89 -5.52 12.48
CA GLN A 121 2.15 -4.33 12.03
C GLN A 121 3.10 -3.14 11.82
N TYR A 122 4.00 -2.88 12.75
CA TYR A 122 4.97 -1.78 12.63
C TYR A 122 5.91 -1.99 11.45
N TRP A 123 6.32 -3.24 11.20
CA TRP A 123 7.12 -3.57 10.02
C TRP A 123 6.35 -3.34 8.73
N GLN A 124 5.09 -3.76 8.63
CA GLN A 124 4.24 -3.53 7.46
C GLN A 124 4.05 -2.04 7.17
N ASN A 125 3.80 -1.23 8.20
CA ASN A 125 3.69 0.21 8.07
C ASN A 125 5.02 0.84 7.61
N ALA A 126 6.15 0.41 8.18
CA ALA A 126 7.48 0.87 7.77
C ALA A 126 7.75 0.57 6.29
N VAL A 127 7.43 -0.63 5.82
CA VAL A 127 7.55 -1.02 4.41
C VAL A 127 6.65 -0.15 3.52
N MET A 128 5.43 0.14 3.94
CA MET A 128 4.53 1.04 3.22
C MET A 128 5.13 2.46 3.11
N TYR A 129 5.61 3.03 4.22
CA TYR A 129 6.21 4.37 4.21
C TYR A 129 7.49 4.42 3.38
N TRP A 130 8.30 3.35 3.39
CA TRP A 130 9.45 3.25 2.51
C TRP A 130 9.06 3.31 1.03
N HIS A 131 7.99 2.61 0.63
CA HIS A 131 7.49 2.64 -0.75
C HIS A 131 6.93 4.02 -1.12
N LYS A 132 6.23 4.68 -0.20
CA LYS A 132 5.72 6.05 -0.43
C LYS A 132 6.86 7.05 -0.60
N LEU A 133 7.90 6.96 0.24
CA LEU A 133 9.10 7.79 0.16
C LEU A 133 9.86 7.57 -1.16
N ASN A 134 9.89 6.35 -1.66
CA ASN A 134 10.59 5.96 -2.87
C ASN A 134 9.66 5.75 -4.08
N LYS A 135 8.49 6.38 -4.09
CA LYS A 135 7.41 6.13 -5.06
C LYS A 135 7.88 6.22 -6.52
N GLU A 136 8.66 7.21 -6.87
CA GLU A 136 9.18 7.39 -8.23
C GLU A 136 10.13 6.25 -8.63
N THR A 137 11.07 5.90 -7.75
CA THR A 137 11.97 4.77 -7.98
C THR A 137 11.21 3.44 -8.11
N VAL A 138 10.17 3.23 -7.30
CA VAL A 138 9.33 2.02 -7.38
C VAL A 138 8.56 2.01 -8.70
N ALA A 139 8.03 3.16 -9.14
CA ALA A 139 7.36 3.28 -10.44
C ALA A 139 8.31 2.95 -11.61
N ASP A 140 9.51 3.50 -11.60
CA ASP A 140 10.51 3.23 -12.65
C ASP A 140 10.95 1.75 -12.67
N ASN A 141 11.05 1.13 -11.50
CA ASN A 141 11.33 -0.31 -11.42
C ASN A 141 10.17 -1.15 -11.96
N LEU A 142 8.92 -0.76 -11.71
CA LEU A 142 7.74 -1.43 -12.27
C LEU A 142 7.66 -1.28 -13.79
N LYS A 143 7.96 -0.10 -14.34
CA LYS A 143 8.05 0.09 -15.79
C LYS A 143 9.08 -0.85 -16.42
N LYS A 144 10.26 -0.95 -15.84
CA LYS A 144 11.31 -1.88 -16.29
C LYS A 144 10.86 -3.33 -16.16
N ALA A 145 10.21 -3.69 -15.04
CA ALA A 145 9.71 -5.04 -14.81
C ALA A 145 8.67 -5.45 -15.84
N GLN A 146 7.76 -4.52 -16.24
CA GLN A 146 6.78 -4.77 -17.29
C GLN A 146 7.45 -5.04 -18.63
N VAL A 147 8.44 -4.25 -19.02
CA VAL A 147 9.20 -4.46 -20.27
C VAL A 147 9.98 -5.78 -20.22
N ASN A 148 10.66 -6.06 -19.12
CA ASN A 148 11.44 -7.29 -18.97
C ASN A 148 10.55 -8.54 -18.99
N MET A 149 9.39 -8.49 -18.33
CA MET A 149 8.42 -9.59 -18.35
C MET A 149 7.96 -9.86 -19.81
N GLN A 150 7.64 -8.82 -20.55
CA GLN A 150 7.24 -8.97 -21.94
C GLN A 150 8.37 -9.53 -22.81
N ASN A 151 9.58 -9.07 -22.64
CA ASN A 151 10.73 -9.62 -23.34
C ASN A 151 10.94 -11.11 -23.01
N ALA A 152 10.79 -11.48 -21.72
CA ALA A 152 10.86 -12.87 -21.29
C ALA A 152 9.82 -13.76 -22.00
N ILE A 153 8.61 -13.24 -22.26
CA ILE A 153 7.56 -13.93 -23.02
C ILE A 153 7.99 -14.10 -24.49
N LEU A 154 8.46 -13.03 -25.12
CA LEU A 154 8.88 -13.07 -26.52
C LEU A 154 10.08 -14.01 -26.76
N GLU A 155 11.02 -14.02 -25.81
CA GLU A 155 12.23 -14.84 -25.85
C GLU A 155 12.02 -16.28 -25.31
N LYS A 156 10.81 -16.60 -24.80
CA LYS A 156 10.50 -17.87 -24.12
C LYS A 156 11.45 -18.16 -22.96
N ASN A 157 11.85 -17.11 -22.21
CA ASN A 157 12.77 -17.21 -21.10
C ASN A 157 12.02 -17.46 -19.78
N GLU A 158 11.86 -18.75 -19.42
CA GLU A 158 11.15 -19.18 -18.20
C GLU A 158 11.76 -18.61 -16.92
N GLU A 159 13.08 -18.60 -16.78
CA GLU A 159 13.79 -18.13 -15.60
C GLU A 159 13.52 -16.65 -15.31
N GLU A 160 13.47 -15.84 -16.39
CA GLU A 160 13.16 -14.42 -16.28
C GLU A 160 11.67 -14.19 -16.03
N PHE A 161 10.78 -14.90 -16.74
CA PHE A 161 9.33 -14.79 -16.59
C PHE A 161 8.87 -15.08 -15.15
N LYS A 162 9.40 -16.13 -14.52
CA LYS A 162 9.11 -16.50 -13.10
C LYS A 162 9.39 -15.39 -12.10
N LYS A 163 10.27 -14.46 -12.40
CA LYS A 163 10.55 -13.32 -11.52
C LYS A 163 9.38 -12.37 -11.40
N TYR A 164 8.49 -12.33 -12.39
CA TYR A 164 7.45 -11.32 -12.52
C TYR A 164 6.03 -11.83 -12.32
N VAL A 165 5.81 -13.14 -12.35
CA VAL A 165 4.49 -13.73 -12.13
C VAL A 165 4.29 -14.18 -10.68
N SER A 166 3.03 -14.46 -10.31
CA SER A 166 2.66 -14.98 -9.00
C SER A 166 3.27 -16.36 -8.71
N ASP A 167 3.20 -16.80 -7.46
CA ASP A 167 3.81 -18.07 -7.02
C ASP A 167 3.20 -19.31 -7.69
N ASP A 168 1.98 -19.22 -8.24
CA ASP A 168 1.36 -20.25 -9.08
C ASP A 168 1.84 -20.20 -10.55
N GLU A 169 2.81 -19.32 -10.84
CA GLU A 169 3.44 -19.15 -12.14
C GLU A 169 2.42 -18.85 -13.26
N SER A 170 1.31 -18.19 -12.93
CA SER A 170 0.25 -17.81 -13.86
C SER A 170 -0.09 -16.33 -13.79
N LEU A 171 -0.66 -15.86 -14.89
CA LEU A 171 -1.11 -14.49 -15.07
C LEU A 171 -2.43 -14.52 -15.83
N VAL A 172 -3.46 -13.86 -15.33
CA VAL A 172 -4.76 -13.78 -16.02
C VAL A 172 -4.67 -12.77 -17.16
N VAL A 173 -4.88 -13.23 -18.38
CA VAL A 173 -4.80 -12.40 -19.60
C VAL A 173 -6.16 -12.25 -20.24
N GLY A 174 -6.50 -11.02 -20.59
CA GLY A 174 -7.59 -10.70 -21.50
C GLY A 174 -7.03 -10.17 -22.82
N ASP A 175 -7.55 -10.67 -23.93
CA ASP A 175 -7.27 -10.15 -25.26
C ASP A 175 -8.60 -9.91 -25.98
N SER A 176 -8.72 -8.78 -26.67
CA SER A 176 -9.95 -8.40 -27.38
C SER A 176 -10.34 -9.37 -28.51
N ASN A 177 -9.40 -10.15 -28.99
CA ASN A 177 -9.63 -11.15 -30.05
C ASN A 177 -10.06 -12.52 -29.50
N LEU A 178 -9.89 -12.71 -28.18
CA LEU A 178 -10.29 -13.93 -27.47
C LEU A 178 -11.57 -13.64 -26.69
N GLY A 179 -12.69 -14.01 -26.94
CA GLY A 179 -13.96 -13.68 -26.24
C GLY A 179 -13.99 -13.91 -24.74
N GLU A 180 -12.90 -14.40 -24.14
CA GLU A 180 -12.80 -14.77 -22.72
C GLU A 180 -11.38 -14.55 -22.16
N TYR A 181 -11.29 -14.48 -20.81
CA TYR A 181 -10.01 -14.44 -20.11
C TYR A 181 -9.41 -15.84 -20.00
N TYR A 182 -8.09 -15.94 -20.03
CA TYR A 182 -7.36 -17.18 -19.82
C TYR A 182 -6.17 -16.99 -18.88
N ASN A 183 -5.69 -18.08 -18.31
CA ASN A 183 -4.47 -18.09 -17.52
C ASN A 183 -3.27 -18.31 -18.44
N TYR A 184 -2.36 -17.34 -18.48
CA TYR A 184 -1.08 -17.51 -19.16
C TYR A 184 -0.09 -18.14 -18.18
N THR A 185 0.43 -19.29 -18.51
CA THR A 185 1.30 -20.12 -17.68
C THR A 185 2.62 -20.39 -18.38
N LEU A 186 3.53 -21.10 -17.72
CA LEU A 186 4.76 -21.60 -18.36
C LEU A 186 4.49 -22.56 -19.53
N GLU A 187 3.39 -23.30 -19.50
CA GLU A 187 2.99 -24.15 -20.62
C GLU A 187 2.68 -23.30 -21.87
N ASN A 188 1.93 -22.19 -21.69
CA ASN A 188 1.65 -21.26 -22.80
C ASN A 188 2.93 -20.58 -23.30
N LEU A 189 3.85 -20.23 -22.42
CA LEU A 189 5.15 -19.65 -22.78
C LEU A 189 5.93 -20.55 -23.77
N ASN A 190 5.83 -21.87 -23.57
CA ASN A 190 6.55 -22.86 -24.36
C ASN A 190 5.80 -23.38 -25.59
N GLN A 191 4.52 -23.01 -25.76
CA GLN A 191 3.76 -23.39 -26.93
C GLN A 191 4.34 -22.78 -28.21
N GLU A 192 4.17 -23.50 -29.31
CA GLU A 192 4.56 -22.98 -30.61
C GLU A 192 3.54 -21.91 -31.05
N ALA A 193 4.01 -20.69 -31.21
CA ALA A 193 3.17 -19.59 -31.68
C ALA A 193 2.92 -19.69 -33.18
N LEU A 194 1.73 -19.26 -33.64
CA LEU A 194 1.37 -19.16 -35.06
C LEU A 194 2.07 -18.03 -35.81
N ILE A 195 2.69 -17.13 -35.03
CA ILE A 195 3.34 -15.92 -35.53
C ILE A 195 4.80 -15.88 -35.07
N ASP A 196 5.61 -15.18 -35.82
CA ASP A 196 6.94 -14.72 -35.44
C ASP A 196 6.89 -13.21 -35.28
N TRP A 197 7.37 -12.69 -34.13
CA TRP A 197 7.49 -11.26 -33.91
C TRP A 197 8.67 -10.69 -34.67
N ASP A 198 8.41 -9.72 -35.55
CA ASP A 198 9.43 -8.97 -36.29
C ASP A 198 9.95 -7.81 -35.44
N SER A 199 9.05 -7.18 -34.66
CA SER A 199 9.36 -6.15 -33.66
C SER A 199 8.26 -6.08 -32.61
N PHE A 200 8.61 -5.62 -31.38
CA PHE A 200 7.65 -5.37 -30.32
C PHE A 200 8.25 -4.37 -29.32
N ASP A 201 7.60 -3.23 -29.16
CA ASP A 201 8.02 -2.17 -28.28
C ASP A 201 6.86 -1.74 -27.37
N ILE A 202 7.16 -1.56 -26.05
CA ILE A 202 6.23 -0.98 -25.10
C ILE A 202 6.62 0.48 -24.87
N ARG A 203 5.62 1.37 -24.91
CA ARG A 203 5.82 2.80 -24.69
C ARG A 203 4.75 3.42 -23.79
N ASP A 204 5.04 4.61 -23.32
CA ASP A 204 4.12 5.48 -22.55
C ASP A 204 3.53 4.76 -21.33
N ILE A 205 4.42 4.13 -20.52
CA ILE A 205 3.99 3.39 -19.35
C ILE A 205 3.70 4.37 -18.22
N ASP A 206 2.44 4.42 -17.77
CA ASP A 206 2.01 5.11 -16.57
C ASP A 206 1.77 4.12 -15.43
N VAL A 207 2.18 4.48 -14.21
CA VAL A 207 2.06 3.64 -13.02
C VAL A 207 1.20 4.34 -11.97
N HIS A 208 0.16 3.66 -11.52
CA HIS A 208 -0.78 4.14 -10.51
C HIS A 208 -0.80 3.16 -9.33
N PHE A 209 -0.64 3.67 -8.11
CA PHE A 209 -0.59 2.87 -6.90
C PHE A 209 -1.88 2.95 -6.09
N SER A 210 -2.22 1.86 -5.38
CA SER A 210 -3.16 1.93 -4.27
C SER A 210 -2.62 2.83 -3.15
N SER A 211 -3.50 3.34 -2.29
CA SER A 211 -3.13 4.25 -1.20
C SER A 211 -2.11 3.66 -0.22
N ASP A 212 -2.13 2.35 -0.04
CA ASP A 212 -1.23 1.57 0.82
C ASP A 212 0.01 1.01 0.10
N MET A 213 0.17 1.31 -1.19
CA MET A 213 1.28 0.83 -2.03
C MET A 213 1.42 -0.70 -2.07
N THR A 214 0.31 -1.44 -1.90
CA THR A 214 0.29 -2.92 -2.02
C THR A 214 -0.06 -3.40 -3.41
N MET A 215 -0.67 -2.54 -4.22
CA MET A 215 -1.07 -2.80 -5.59
C MET A 215 -0.68 -1.64 -6.50
N ALA A 216 -0.33 -1.96 -7.74
CA ALA A 216 -0.20 -1.00 -8.82
C ALA A 216 -0.95 -1.48 -10.06
N TYR A 217 -1.55 -0.55 -10.80
CA TYR A 217 -1.96 -0.82 -12.17
C TYR A 217 -1.14 0.05 -13.12
N LEU A 218 -0.77 -0.56 -14.23
CA LEU A 218 -0.01 0.08 -15.29
C LEU A 218 -0.90 0.22 -16.52
N THR A 219 -0.77 1.33 -17.23
CA THR A 219 -1.33 1.51 -18.56
C THR A 219 -0.21 1.83 -19.53
N PHE A 220 -0.26 1.28 -20.73
CA PHE A 220 0.78 1.47 -21.73
C PHE A 220 0.26 1.17 -23.13
N TYR A 221 1.06 1.49 -24.12
CA TYR A 221 0.86 1.10 -25.51
C TYR A 221 1.94 0.11 -25.92
N ALA A 222 1.61 -0.74 -26.89
CA ALA A 222 2.57 -1.59 -27.55
C ALA A 222 2.39 -1.51 -29.05
N ASP A 223 3.50 -1.29 -29.73
CA ASP A 223 3.57 -1.22 -31.19
C ASP A 223 4.59 -2.24 -31.67
N GLY A 224 4.38 -2.74 -32.89
CA GLY A 224 5.29 -3.70 -33.49
C GLY A 224 4.77 -4.27 -34.81
N ALA A 225 5.34 -5.37 -35.21
CA ALA A 225 4.88 -6.17 -36.38
C ALA A 225 5.13 -7.65 -36.09
N TYR A 226 4.31 -8.48 -36.67
CA TYR A 226 4.49 -9.93 -36.69
C TYR A 226 4.20 -10.53 -38.06
N THR A 227 4.77 -11.68 -38.31
CA THR A 227 4.55 -12.45 -39.56
C THR A 227 3.91 -13.79 -39.23
N PHE A 228 2.84 -14.15 -39.95
CA PHE A 228 2.22 -15.47 -39.87
C PHE A 228 3.15 -16.53 -40.44
N LYS A 229 3.43 -17.59 -39.68
CA LYS A 229 4.33 -18.68 -40.09
C LYS A 229 3.80 -19.45 -41.31
N GLU A 230 2.49 -19.64 -41.42
CA GLU A 230 1.86 -20.40 -42.48
C GLU A 230 1.79 -19.63 -43.81
N SER A 231 1.34 -18.37 -43.73
CA SER A 231 1.10 -17.56 -44.96
C SER A 231 2.28 -16.68 -45.35
N GLY A 232 3.19 -16.34 -44.40
CA GLY A 232 4.22 -15.35 -44.58
C GLY A 232 3.70 -13.91 -44.66
N GLU A 233 2.43 -13.67 -44.31
CA GLU A 233 1.84 -12.33 -44.26
C GLU A 233 2.33 -11.57 -43.03
N SER A 234 2.82 -10.34 -43.23
CA SER A 234 3.24 -9.45 -42.16
C SER A 234 2.10 -8.50 -41.77
N VAL A 235 1.91 -8.27 -40.48
CA VAL A 235 0.83 -7.46 -39.90
C VAL A 235 1.38 -6.47 -38.91
N ASP A 236 0.99 -5.19 -39.02
CA ASP A 236 1.30 -4.16 -38.02
C ASP A 236 0.48 -4.40 -36.75
N TYR A 237 1.17 -4.37 -35.62
CA TYR A 237 0.59 -4.55 -34.27
C TYR A 237 0.54 -3.23 -33.54
N ASN A 238 -0.66 -2.81 -33.11
CA ASN A 238 -0.86 -1.59 -32.35
C ASN A 238 -1.95 -1.78 -31.30
N THR A 239 -1.56 -1.84 -30.05
CA THR A 239 -2.49 -2.07 -28.93
C THR A 239 -2.31 -1.09 -27.80
N ARG A 240 -3.34 -0.94 -26.99
CA ARG A 240 -3.29 -0.39 -25.65
C ARG A 240 -3.43 -1.54 -24.66
N ALA A 241 -2.73 -1.43 -23.54
CA ALA A 241 -2.77 -2.48 -22.54
C ALA A 241 -2.84 -1.90 -21.12
N SER A 242 -3.28 -2.75 -20.20
CA SER A 242 -3.16 -2.52 -18.78
C SER A 242 -2.66 -3.78 -18.09
N ALA A 243 -1.92 -3.61 -16.99
CA ALA A 243 -1.46 -4.71 -16.15
C ALA A 243 -1.69 -4.38 -14.69
N VAL A 244 -1.98 -5.39 -13.87
CA VAL A 244 -2.11 -5.28 -12.42
C VAL A 244 -0.96 -6.01 -11.77
N TRP A 245 -0.27 -5.30 -10.88
CA TRP A 245 0.86 -5.79 -10.10
C TRP A 245 0.53 -5.73 -8.62
N ILE A 246 0.87 -6.77 -7.87
CA ILE A 246 0.76 -6.83 -6.42
C ILE A 246 2.13 -6.92 -5.78
N ARG A 247 2.26 -6.30 -4.61
CA ARG A 247 3.46 -6.41 -3.79
C ARG A 247 3.39 -7.67 -2.92
N THR A 248 4.39 -8.52 -3.03
CA THR A 248 4.55 -9.74 -2.24
C THR A 248 5.82 -9.68 -1.38
N GLY A 249 6.05 -10.67 -0.54
CA GLY A 249 7.33 -10.81 0.18
C GLY A 249 8.55 -10.99 -0.75
N ASN A 250 8.33 -11.42 -2.00
CA ASN A 250 9.35 -11.65 -3.03
C ASN A 250 9.40 -10.54 -4.10
N GLY A 251 8.86 -9.36 -3.79
CA GLY A 251 8.82 -8.24 -4.73
C GLY A 251 7.47 -8.06 -5.41
N TRP A 252 7.44 -7.28 -6.47
CA TRP A 252 6.25 -7.02 -7.24
C TRP A 252 5.98 -8.13 -8.26
N LYS A 253 4.72 -8.59 -8.33
CA LYS A 253 4.28 -9.67 -9.20
C LYS A 253 3.08 -9.23 -10.04
N SER A 254 3.12 -9.47 -11.34
CA SER A 254 1.99 -9.29 -12.24
C SER A 254 0.98 -10.41 -12.06
N ILE A 255 -0.29 -10.05 -11.94
CA ILE A 255 -1.40 -11.01 -11.77
C ILE A 255 -2.45 -10.89 -12.86
N HIS A 256 -2.42 -9.81 -13.63
CA HIS A 256 -3.38 -9.57 -14.69
C HIS A 256 -2.79 -8.67 -15.78
N ALA A 257 -3.12 -8.98 -17.03
CA ALA A 257 -2.90 -8.10 -18.18
C ALA A 257 -4.12 -8.11 -19.10
N ASN A 258 -4.41 -6.97 -19.70
CA ASN A 258 -5.47 -6.87 -20.71
C ASN A 258 -4.98 -6.05 -21.90
N TRP A 259 -5.19 -6.59 -23.08
CA TRP A 259 -4.74 -6.02 -24.35
C TRP A 259 -5.93 -5.74 -25.25
N ALA A 260 -5.92 -4.64 -25.96
CA ALA A 260 -6.95 -4.29 -26.93
C ALA A 260 -6.35 -3.45 -28.07
N PRO A 261 -6.71 -3.71 -29.33
CA PRO A 261 -6.29 -2.88 -30.43
C PRO A 261 -6.60 -1.40 -30.21
N THR A 262 -5.74 -0.52 -30.70
CA THR A 262 -6.08 0.91 -30.84
C THR A 262 -7.10 1.10 -31.96
N ALA A 263 -7.65 2.31 -32.15
CA ALA A 263 -8.75 2.56 -33.10
C ALA A 263 -8.47 2.07 -34.55
N ASP A 264 -7.20 2.16 -34.96
CA ASP A 264 -6.76 1.73 -36.32
C ASP A 264 -5.74 0.58 -36.24
N GLY A 265 -5.65 -0.10 -35.07
CA GLY A 265 -4.66 -1.11 -34.79
C GLY A 265 -5.19 -2.54 -34.93
N THR A 266 -4.27 -3.47 -35.05
CA THR A 266 -4.53 -4.91 -35.08
C THR A 266 -3.93 -5.54 -33.83
N GLY A 267 -4.69 -6.41 -33.14
CA GLY A 267 -4.19 -7.24 -32.05
C GLY A 267 -3.60 -8.56 -32.53
N ILE A 268 -3.33 -9.48 -31.61
CA ILE A 268 -2.91 -10.84 -31.92
C ILE A 268 -4.11 -11.60 -32.57
N PRO A 269 -3.87 -12.39 -33.61
CA PRO A 269 -4.93 -13.18 -34.22
C PRO A 269 -5.45 -14.27 -33.29
N GLN A 270 -6.70 -14.68 -33.47
CA GLN A 270 -7.23 -15.85 -32.78
C GLN A 270 -6.46 -17.10 -33.19
N GLN A 271 -6.10 -17.92 -32.24
CA GLN A 271 -5.50 -19.24 -32.44
C GLN A 271 -6.58 -20.27 -32.79
#